data_575ee5059be94e1244455bfb41d3b7a1
#
_entry.id   575ee5059be94e1244455bfb41d3b7a1
#
_cell.length_a   1.000
_cell.length_b   1.000
_cell.length_c   1.000
_cell.angle_alpha   90.00
_cell.angle_beta   90.00
_cell.angle_gamma   90.00
#
_symmetry.space_group_name_H-M   'P 1'
#
loop_
_entity.id
_entity.type
_entity.pdbx_description
1 polymer ?
#
loop_
_entity_poly.entity_id
_entity_poly.type
_entity_poly.pdbx_seq_one_letter_code
_entity_poly.pdbx_strand_id
1 'polypeptide(L)'
;KIPDKMSWEEAAGMVTPGITAYNLINHLTEIQPTDIVMILGASGAVGSSLIQLLHEKGIRILTSASSKNEEKVKKLGASAFAAYDKTNPGLQFADQADLVIDATKGSIKGETGIQIMKPGGRYVALNDLPDLDLRQKKEGFYESFVPRKEYLDAEAFAGIIKAYQKGAFHVFISMNLSASLKHVIQAHQLVEGHPPAGKIILSFEK
;
A
#
# COMPACT_ATOMS: atom_id res chain seq x y z
N LYS A 1 18.87 14.70 2.84
CA LYS A 1 18.33 16.07 2.66
C LYS A 1 16.99 15.97 1.95
N ILE A 2 15.96 16.72 2.40
CA ILE A 2 14.67 16.81 1.70
C ILE A 2 14.92 17.54 0.37
N PRO A 3 14.40 17.05 -0.77
CA PRO A 3 14.50 17.73 -2.06
C PRO A 3 13.87 19.12 -2.02
N ASP A 4 14.44 20.08 -2.73
CA ASP A 4 14.00 21.50 -2.66
C ASP A 4 12.53 21.73 -3.11
N LYS A 5 11.99 20.83 -3.93
CA LYS A 5 10.59 20.89 -4.40
C LYS A 5 9.61 20.11 -3.52
N MET A 6 10.10 19.39 -2.51
CA MET A 6 9.26 18.58 -1.61
C MET A 6 8.87 19.42 -0.40
N SER A 7 7.59 19.50 -0.09
CA SER A 7 7.12 20.16 1.12
C SER A 7 7.47 19.36 2.39
N TRP A 8 7.43 20.02 3.55
CA TRP A 8 7.64 19.35 4.83
C TRP A 8 6.56 18.29 5.10
N GLU A 9 5.34 18.55 4.69
CA GLU A 9 4.20 17.67 4.82
C GLU A 9 4.38 16.41 3.97
N GLU A 10 4.84 16.56 2.73
CA GLU A 10 5.17 15.43 1.87
C GLU A 10 6.32 14.60 2.45
N ALA A 11 7.38 15.29 2.91
CA ALA A 11 8.52 14.62 3.53
C ALA A 11 8.10 13.83 4.77
N ALA A 12 7.28 14.39 5.65
CA ALA A 12 6.76 13.70 6.83
C ALA A 12 5.83 12.53 6.44
N GLY A 13 4.96 12.76 5.45
CA GLY A 13 3.97 11.76 5.02
C GLY A 13 4.56 10.55 4.30
N MET A 14 5.73 10.68 3.65
CA MET A 14 6.34 9.59 2.89
C MET A 14 7.10 8.57 3.73
N VAL A 15 7.57 8.93 4.94
CA VAL A 15 8.53 8.12 5.72
C VAL A 15 8.05 6.67 5.87
N THR A 16 7.04 6.45 6.71
CA THR A 16 6.58 5.08 6.99
C THR A 16 6.04 4.37 5.75
N PRO A 17 5.08 4.92 4.98
CA PRO A 17 4.50 4.18 3.86
C PRO A 17 5.48 3.95 2.72
N GLY A 18 6.36 4.91 2.46
CA GLY A 18 7.37 4.79 1.41
C GLY A 18 8.41 3.73 1.76
N ILE A 19 9.00 3.78 2.96
CA ILE A 19 9.98 2.79 3.42
C ILE A 19 9.36 1.38 3.43
N THR A 20 8.13 1.24 3.94
CA THR A 20 7.43 -0.04 3.92
C THR A 20 7.26 -0.57 2.50
N ALA A 21 6.76 0.25 1.58
CA ALA A 21 6.57 -0.14 0.19
C ALA A 21 7.89 -0.48 -0.50
N TYR A 22 8.93 0.31 -0.28
CA TYR A 22 10.26 0.06 -0.84
C TYR A 22 10.84 -1.28 -0.37
N ASN A 23 10.80 -1.54 0.94
CA ASN A 23 11.33 -2.77 1.51
C ASN A 23 10.54 -4.01 1.08
N LEU A 24 9.22 -3.91 0.97
CA LEU A 24 8.39 -4.97 0.40
C LEU A 24 8.86 -5.35 -1.00
N ILE A 25 9.00 -4.36 -1.88
CA ILE A 25 9.29 -4.57 -3.29
C ILE A 25 10.73 -5.04 -3.52
N ASN A 26 11.70 -4.53 -2.77
CA ASN A 26 13.11 -4.73 -3.07
C ASN A 26 13.81 -5.76 -2.16
N HIS A 27 13.23 -6.12 -1.02
CA HIS A 27 13.87 -7.01 -0.06
C HIS A 27 13.03 -8.22 0.35
N LEU A 28 11.70 -8.11 0.39
CA LEU A 28 10.85 -9.22 0.82
C LEU A 28 10.30 -10.02 -0.36
N THR A 29 9.94 -9.35 -1.45
CA THR A 29 9.27 -9.98 -2.58
C THR A 29 10.17 -9.96 -3.82
N GLU A 30 10.56 -11.13 -4.30
CA GLU A 30 11.30 -11.26 -5.56
C GLU A 30 10.34 -11.14 -6.75
N ILE A 31 9.88 -9.91 -7.03
CA ILE A 31 8.90 -9.65 -8.10
C ILE A 31 9.57 -9.75 -9.46
N GLN A 32 9.01 -10.60 -10.33
CA GLN A 32 9.46 -10.74 -11.70
C GLN A 32 8.71 -9.75 -12.63
N PRO A 33 9.29 -9.33 -13.75
CA PRO A 33 8.62 -8.42 -14.70
C PRO A 33 7.29 -8.94 -15.26
N THR A 34 7.10 -10.25 -15.25
CA THR A 34 5.88 -10.93 -15.71
C THR A 34 4.83 -11.14 -14.64
N ASP A 35 5.16 -10.87 -13.36
CA ASP A 35 4.25 -11.08 -12.24
C ASP A 35 3.06 -10.13 -12.32
N ILE A 36 1.92 -10.64 -11.91
CA ILE A 36 0.71 -9.85 -11.63
C ILE A 36 0.61 -9.68 -10.12
N VAL A 37 0.67 -8.43 -9.67
CA VAL A 37 0.61 -8.09 -8.25
C VAL A 37 -0.78 -7.55 -7.90
N MET A 38 -1.44 -8.17 -6.92
CA MET A 38 -2.67 -7.64 -6.32
C MET A 38 -2.35 -6.83 -5.08
N ILE A 39 -2.92 -5.62 -4.98
CA ILE A 39 -2.83 -4.77 -3.79
C ILE A 39 -4.23 -4.60 -3.20
N LEU A 40 -4.45 -5.19 -2.02
CA LEU A 40 -5.61 -4.93 -1.18
C LEU A 40 -5.33 -3.70 -0.31
N GLY A 41 -6.34 -2.84 -0.11
CA GLY A 41 -6.13 -1.57 0.59
C GLY A 41 -5.40 -0.51 -0.26
N ALA A 42 -5.59 -0.54 -1.56
CA ALA A 42 -4.88 0.25 -2.58
C ALA A 42 -4.93 1.78 -2.36
N SER A 43 -6.00 2.32 -1.78
CA SER A 43 -6.15 3.76 -1.52
C SER A 43 -5.47 4.25 -0.24
N GLY A 44 -4.99 3.34 0.61
CA GLY A 44 -4.24 3.65 1.83
C GLY A 44 -2.84 4.19 1.53
N ALA A 45 -2.14 4.66 2.57
CA ALA A 45 -0.82 5.25 2.41
C ALA A 45 0.22 4.26 1.84
N VAL A 46 0.28 3.03 2.37
CA VAL A 46 1.22 2.01 1.85
C VAL A 46 0.74 1.50 0.50
N GLY A 47 -0.55 1.19 0.32
CA GLY A 47 -1.10 0.72 -0.96
C GLY A 47 -0.84 1.69 -2.11
N SER A 48 -1.06 2.99 -1.88
CA SER A 48 -0.76 4.02 -2.90
C SER A 48 0.74 4.16 -3.21
N SER A 49 1.61 3.95 -2.22
CA SER A 49 3.06 3.92 -2.42
C SER A 49 3.49 2.70 -3.24
N LEU A 50 2.94 1.53 -2.94
CA LEU A 50 3.20 0.28 -3.69
C LEU A 50 2.81 0.42 -5.16
N ILE A 51 1.62 0.95 -5.46
CA ILE A 51 1.16 1.12 -6.84
C ILE A 51 2.17 1.95 -7.64
N GLN A 52 2.58 3.09 -7.12
CA GLN A 52 3.49 4.01 -7.82
C GLN A 52 4.86 3.38 -8.08
N LEU A 53 5.45 2.75 -7.07
CA LEU A 53 6.77 2.12 -7.20
C LEU A 53 6.74 0.89 -8.12
N LEU A 54 5.67 0.10 -8.10
CA LEU A 54 5.49 -1.03 -9.01
C LEU A 54 5.19 -0.58 -10.43
N HIS A 55 4.42 0.49 -10.59
CA HIS A 55 4.14 1.09 -11.90
C HIS A 55 5.42 1.61 -12.58
N GLU A 56 6.32 2.27 -11.82
CA GLU A 56 7.65 2.69 -12.33
C GLU A 56 8.48 1.49 -12.81
N LYS A 57 8.29 0.30 -12.24
CA LYS A 57 8.94 -0.95 -12.65
C LYS A 57 8.22 -1.67 -13.81
N GLY A 58 7.10 -1.15 -14.31
CA GLY A 58 6.32 -1.76 -15.40
C GLY A 58 5.51 -3.01 -14.99
N ILE A 59 5.31 -3.24 -13.70
CA ILE A 59 4.56 -4.40 -13.18
C ILE A 59 3.05 -4.22 -13.43
N ARG A 60 2.36 -5.31 -13.79
CA ARG A 60 0.91 -5.34 -13.88
C ARG A 60 0.28 -5.38 -12.50
N ILE A 61 -0.56 -4.38 -12.17
CA ILE A 61 -1.09 -4.15 -10.83
C ILE A 61 -2.60 -4.27 -10.84
N LEU A 62 -3.14 -5.26 -10.14
CA LEU A 62 -4.55 -5.35 -9.77
C LEU A 62 -4.76 -4.66 -8.43
N THR A 63 -5.89 -4.01 -8.25
CA THR A 63 -6.14 -3.23 -7.04
C THR A 63 -7.56 -3.38 -6.53
N SER A 64 -7.73 -3.27 -5.20
CA SER A 64 -9.03 -3.15 -4.57
C SER A 64 -9.07 -2.02 -3.55
N ALA A 65 -10.09 -1.18 -3.67
CA ALA A 65 -10.42 -0.11 -2.73
C ALA A 65 -11.93 0.18 -2.81
N SER A 66 -12.44 1.14 -2.01
CA SER A 66 -13.83 1.58 -2.19
C SER A 66 -14.01 2.36 -3.51
N SER A 67 -15.19 2.30 -4.10
CA SER A 67 -15.52 2.92 -5.39
C SER A 67 -15.16 4.41 -5.46
N LYS A 68 -15.31 5.15 -4.38
CA LYS A 68 -14.94 6.58 -4.30
C LYS A 68 -13.45 6.87 -4.57
N ASN A 69 -12.59 5.86 -4.50
CA ASN A 69 -11.15 5.99 -4.70
C ASN A 69 -10.69 5.48 -6.06
N GLU A 70 -11.59 5.02 -6.93
CA GLU A 70 -11.26 4.39 -8.21
C GLU A 70 -10.39 5.29 -9.10
N GLU A 71 -10.84 6.52 -9.34
CA GLU A 71 -10.12 7.47 -10.19
C GLU A 71 -8.70 7.75 -9.66
N LYS A 72 -8.60 7.94 -8.34
CA LYS A 72 -7.32 8.16 -7.67
C LYS A 72 -6.38 6.97 -7.86
N VAL A 73 -6.85 5.76 -7.58
CA VAL A 73 -6.04 4.53 -7.66
C VAL A 73 -5.59 4.25 -9.10
N LYS A 74 -6.48 4.47 -10.08
CA LYS A 74 -6.13 4.35 -11.51
C LYS A 74 -5.07 5.35 -11.96
N LYS A 75 -5.17 6.61 -11.50
CA LYS A 75 -4.16 7.65 -11.79
C LYS A 75 -2.77 7.33 -11.24
N LEU A 76 -2.67 6.51 -10.19
CA LEU A 76 -1.39 6.04 -9.64
C LEU A 76 -0.70 4.97 -10.50
N GLY A 77 -1.37 4.42 -11.50
CA GLY A 77 -0.82 3.40 -12.38
C GLY A 77 -1.39 1.99 -12.18
N ALA A 78 -2.52 1.85 -11.46
CA ALA A 78 -3.21 0.57 -11.38
C ALA A 78 -3.68 0.10 -12.76
N SER A 79 -3.36 -1.15 -13.13
CA SER A 79 -3.77 -1.76 -14.41
C SER A 79 -5.23 -2.18 -14.41
N ALA A 80 -5.77 -2.57 -13.24
CA ALA A 80 -7.18 -2.91 -13.05
C ALA A 80 -7.63 -2.58 -11.62
N PHE A 81 -8.92 -2.36 -11.47
CA PHE A 81 -9.53 -1.94 -10.20
C PHE A 81 -10.82 -2.72 -9.94
N ALA A 82 -11.03 -3.13 -8.70
CA ALA A 82 -12.28 -3.68 -8.20
C ALA A 82 -12.77 -2.90 -6.98
N ALA A 83 -13.98 -2.40 -7.05
CA ALA A 83 -14.63 -1.68 -5.96
C ALA A 83 -15.24 -2.68 -4.96
N TYR A 84 -14.61 -2.93 -3.82
CA TYR A 84 -15.10 -3.93 -2.84
C TYR A 84 -16.47 -3.60 -2.25
N ASP A 85 -16.93 -2.35 -2.35
CA ASP A 85 -18.26 -1.89 -1.92
C ASP A 85 -19.33 -2.02 -3.02
N LYS A 86 -18.97 -2.46 -4.22
CA LYS A 86 -19.85 -2.66 -5.37
C LYS A 86 -19.77 -4.07 -5.97
N THR A 87 -18.59 -4.68 -5.94
CA THR A 87 -18.31 -5.98 -6.56
C THR A 87 -17.58 -6.87 -5.55
N ASN A 88 -17.44 -8.16 -5.91
CA ASN A 88 -16.56 -9.06 -5.18
C ASN A 88 -15.19 -9.16 -5.89
N PRO A 89 -14.12 -8.53 -5.37
CA PRO A 89 -12.80 -8.58 -5.99
C PRO A 89 -12.23 -10.00 -6.12
N GLY A 90 -12.56 -10.89 -5.16
CA GLY A 90 -12.15 -12.29 -5.17
C GLY A 90 -12.68 -13.04 -6.38
N LEU A 91 -13.92 -12.79 -6.77
CA LEU A 91 -14.52 -13.37 -7.97
C LEU A 91 -14.02 -12.70 -9.25
N GLN A 92 -13.87 -11.36 -9.23
CA GLN A 92 -13.44 -10.59 -10.39
C GLN A 92 -12.03 -10.93 -10.85
N PHE A 93 -11.13 -11.21 -9.90
CA PHE A 93 -9.71 -11.47 -10.15
C PHE A 93 -9.27 -12.88 -9.71
N ALA A 94 -10.20 -13.85 -9.62
CA ALA A 94 -9.90 -15.20 -9.16
C ALA A 94 -8.69 -15.79 -9.90
N ASP A 95 -7.75 -16.34 -9.13
CA ASP A 95 -6.54 -17.02 -9.63
C ASP A 95 -5.68 -16.20 -10.62
N GLN A 96 -5.66 -14.87 -10.48
CA GLN A 96 -4.90 -14.02 -11.40
C GLN A 96 -3.57 -13.51 -10.85
N ALA A 97 -3.41 -13.38 -9.52
CA ALA A 97 -2.23 -12.76 -8.94
C ALA A 97 -1.13 -13.77 -8.60
N ASP A 98 0.09 -13.49 -9.03
CA ASP A 98 1.30 -14.22 -8.63
C ASP A 98 1.71 -13.81 -7.20
N LEU A 99 1.44 -12.55 -6.84
CA LEU A 99 1.69 -11.99 -5.52
C LEU A 99 0.47 -11.18 -5.07
N VAL A 100 0.00 -11.42 -3.86
CA VAL A 100 -0.99 -10.59 -3.16
C VAL A 100 -0.29 -9.84 -2.03
N ILE A 101 -0.40 -8.52 -2.01
CA ILE A 101 0.04 -7.68 -0.89
C ILE A 101 -1.21 -7.14 -0.20
N ASP A 102 -1.44 -7.59 1.04
CA ASP A 102 -2.55 -7.15 1.86
C ASP A 102 -2.13 -6.01 2.79
N ALA A 103 -2.47 -4.79 2.38
CA ALA A 103 -2.27 -3.56 3.16
C ALA A 103 -3.54 -3.14 3.93
N THR A 104 -4.48 -4.06 4.15
CA THR A 104 -5.67 -3.79 4.95
C THR A 104 -5.41 -3.98 6.44
N LYS A 105 -6.21 -3.35 7.30
CA LYS A 105 -6.10 -3.50 8.75
C LYS A 105 -6.66 -4.87 9.16
N GLY A 106 -5.86 -5.64 9.92
CA GLY A 106 -6.30 -6.91 10.52
C GLY A 106 -6.69 -7.98 9.51
N SER A 107 -6.09 -8.00 8.33
CA SER A 107 -6.38 -8.99 7.26
C SER A 107 -7.87 -9.17 6.93
N ILE A 108 -8.66 -8.11 7.07
CA ILE A 108 -10.13 -8.11 6.82
C ILE A 108 -10.47 -8.68 5.44
N LYS A 109 -9.55 -8.60 4.48
CA LYS A 109 -9.71 -9.09 3.11
C LYS A 109 -8.94 -10.38 2.82
N GLY A 110 -8.52 -11.09 3.86
CA GLY A 110 -7.70 -12.30 3.72
C GLY A 110 -8.32 -13.35 2.80
N GLU A 111 -9.61 -13.67 2.97
CA GLU A 111 -10.32 -14.60 2.08
C GLU A 111 -10.32 -14.10 0.62
N THR A 112 -10.62 -12.82 0.40
CA THR A 112 -10.58 -12.19 -0.92
C THR A 112 -9.20 -12.33 -1.56
N GLY A 113 -8.14 -12.06 -0.79
CA GLY A 113 -6.76 -12.16 -1.30
C GLY A 113 -6.37 -13.59 -1.67
N ILE A 114 -6.78 -14.58 -0.86
CA ILE A 114 -6.56 -16.00 -1.15
C ILE A 114 -7.31 -16.43 -2.43
N GLN A 115 -8.54 -15.95 -2.64
CA GLN A 115 -9.27 -16.22 -3.89
C GLN A 115 -8.53 -15.68 -5.12
N ILE A 116 -7.95 -14.48 -5.00
CA ILE A 116 -7.25 -13.79 -6.09
C ILE A 116 -5.88 -14.41 -6.39
N MET A 117 -5.20 -14.91 -5.38
CA MET A 117 -3.88 -15.53 -5.52
C MET A 117 -3.96 -16.78 -6.39
N LYS A 118 -3.03 -16.97 -7.32
CA LYS A 118 -2.85 -18.23 -8.06
C LYS A 118 -2.49 -19.38 -7.12
N PRO A 119 -2.81 -20.64 -7.44
CA PRO A 119 -2.19 -21.79 -6.78
C PRO A 119 -0.64 -21.68 -6.87
N GLY A 120 0.05 -21.91 -5.75
CA GLY A 120 1.50 -21.74 -5.66
C GLY A 120 1.98 -20.28 -5.58
N GLY A 121 1.06 -19.31 -5.58
CA GLY A 121 1.37 -17.88 -5.47
C GLY A 121 1.85 -17.47 -4.09
N ARG A 122 2.10 -16.18 -3.92
CA ARG A 122 2.62 -15.58 -2.68
C ARG A 122 1.60 -14.61 -2.09
N TYR A 123 1.43 -14.66 -0.78
CA TYR A 123 0.59 -13.75 -0.01
C TYR A 123 1.41 -13.07 1.06
N VAL A 124 1.52 -11.76 1.01
CA VAL A 124 2.23 -10.96 2.01
C VAL A 124 1.24 -10.03 2.71
N ALA A 125 1.13 -10.18 4.03
CA ALA A 125 0.31 -9.31 4.88
C ALA A 125 1.19 -8.24 5.55
N LEU A 126 0.71 -7.00 5.58
CA LEU A 126 1.34 -5.90 6.34
C LEU A 126 0.98 -5.94 7.83
N ASN A 127 -0.07 -6.64 8.15
CA ASN A 127 -0.55 -6.87 9.51
C ASN A 127 -0.63 -8.38 9.75
N ASP A 128 -1.77 -8.87 10.23
CA ASP A 128 -1.95 -10.29 10.50
C ASP A 128 -2.17 -11.09 9.21
N LEU A 129 -1.64 -12.31 9.17
CA LEU A 129 -1.97 -13.27 8.12
C LEU A 129 -3.44 -13.71 8.25
N PRO A 130 -4.07 -14.11 7.13
CA PRO A 130 -5.35 -14.81 7.17
C PRO A 130 -5.29 -16.04 8.08
N ASP A 131 -6.43 -16.40 8.67
CA ASP A 131 -6.54 -17.57 9.52
C ASP A 131 -6.00 -18.85 8.86
N LEU A 132 -5.48 -19.77 9.66
CA LEU A 132 -4.87 -21.00 9.17
C LEU A 132 -5.81 -21.80 8.27
N ASP A 133 -7.09 -21.91 8.65
CA ASP A 133 -8.11 -22.61 7.88
C ASP A 133 -8.33 -22.00 6.48
N LEU A 134 -8.20 -20.68 6.37
CA LEU A 134 -8.26 -20.01 5.07
C LEU A 134 -7.01 -20.29 4.23
N ARG A 135 -5.83 -20.24 4.85
CA ARG A 135 -4.56 -20.51 4.15
C ARG A 135 -4.44 -21.94 3.65
N GLN A 136 -5.01 -22.91 4.37
CA GLN A 136 -5.06 -24.32 3.96
C GLN A 136 -5.94 -24.56 2.72
N LYS A 137 -6.83 -23.64 2.36
CA LYS A 137 -7.71 -23.76 1.19
C LYS A 137 -6.98 -23.55 -0.15
N LYS A 138 -5.79 -22.98 -0.14
CA LYS A 138 -5.03 -22.75 -1.37
C LYS A 138 -3.53 -22.91 -1.11
N GLU A 139 -2.89 -23.72 -1.94
CA GLU A 139 -1.44 -23.85 -1.94
C GLU A 139 -0.78 -22.50 -2.23
N GLY A 140 0.25 -22.16 -1.46
CA GLY A 140 0.96 -20.89 -1.62
C GLY A 140 1.91 -20.58 -0.47
N PHE A 141 2.64 -19.50 -0.62
CA PHE A 141 3.56 -18.98 0.39
C PHE A 141 2.92 -17.80 1.11
N TYR A 142 2.86 -17.87 2.43
CA TYR A 142 2.20 -16.87 3.28
C TYR A 142 3.20 -16.27 4.25
N GLU A 143 3.42 -14.98 4.18
CA GLU A 143 4.37 -14.26 5.03
C GLU A 143 3.80 -12.94 5.54
N SER A 144 4.09 -12.59 6.80
CA SER A 144 3.84 -11.25 7.32
C SER A 144 5.07 -10.38 7.12
N PHE A 145 4.86 -9.15 6.67
CA PHE A 145 5.93 -8.16 6.61
C PHE A 145 6.36 -7.76 8.02
N VAL A 146 7.63 -8.03 8.33
CA VAL A 146 8.27 -7.56 9.55
C VAL A 146 9.51 -6.76 9.15
N PRO A 147 9.66 -5.51 9.62
CA PRO A 147 10.89 -4.75 9.39
C PRO A 147 12.10 -5.52 9.94
N ARG A 148 13.12 -5.72 9.11
CA ARG A 148 14.36 -6.43 9.48
C ARG A 148 15.51 -5.44 9.61
N LYS A 149 16.49 -5.77 10.44
CA LYS A 149 17.68 -4.92 10.66
C LYS A 149 18.52 -4.71 9.40
N GLU A 150 18.42 -5.64 8.45
CA GLU A 150 19.11 -5.63 7.16
C GLU A 150 18.49 -4.61 6.18
N TYR A 151 17.25 -4.18 6.44
CA TYR A 151 16.58 -3.18 5.62
C TYR A 151 17.08 -1.79 5.99
N LEU A 152 17.93 -1.22 5.15
CA LEU A 152 18.53 0.08 5.40
C LEU A 152 17.58 1.22 5.04
N ASP A 153 17.13 1.98 6.03
CA ASP A 153 16.28 3.15 5.82
C ASP A 153 16.92 4.16 4.85
N ALA A 154 18.24 4.32 4.89
CA ALA A 154 18.95 5.23 3.98
C ALA A 154 18.80 4.82 2.51
N GLU A 155 18.83 3.51 2.20
CA GLU A 155 18.62 2.98 0.87
C GLU A 155 17.16 3.22 0.42
N ALA A 156 16.20 2.89 1.28
CA ALA A 156 14.78 3.11 1.01
C ALA A 156 14.49 4.60 0.76
N PHE A 157 15.01 5.50 1.58
CA PHE A 157 14.90 6.95 1.36
C PHE A 157 15.49 7.40 0.04
N ALA A 158 16.69 6.93 -0.30
CA ALA A 158 17.33 7.29 -1.57
C ALA A 158 16.49 6.84 -2.78
N GLY A 159 15.94 5.63 -2.73
CA GLY A 159 15.08 5.09 -3.77
C GLY A 159 13.77 5.88 -3.95
N ILE A 160 13.08 6.17 -2.84
CA ILE A 160 11.82 6.92 -2.86
C ILE A 160 12.05 8.38 -3.32
N ILE A 161 13.09 9.03 -2.83
CA ILE A 161 13.45 10.40 -3.24
C ILE A 161 13.76 10.44 -4.75
N LYS A 162 14.47 9.44 -5.26
CA LYS A 162 14.73 9.31 -6.70
C LYS A 162 13.44 9.17 -7.51
N ALA A 163 12.49 8.34 -7.05
CA ALA A 163 11.18 8.20 -7.69
C ALA A 163 10.38 9.51 -7.63
N TYR A 164 10.39 10.22 -6.49
CA TYR A 164 9.76 11.53 -6.33
C TYR A 164 10.35 12.57 -7.32
N GLN A 165 11.67 12.67 -7.42
CA GLN A 165 12.34 13.60 -8.31
C GLN A 165 12.02 13.38 -9.79
N LYS A 166 11.74 12.13 -10.17
CA LYS A 166 11.28 11.76 -11.52
C LYS A 166 9.79 12.01 -11.75
N GLY A 167 9.03 12.42 -10.72
CA GLY A 167 7.57 12.53 -10.78
C GLY A 167 6.83 11.18 -10.77
N ALA A 168 7.53 10.09 -10.45
CA ALA A 168 6.96 8.75 -10.38
C ALA A 168 6.39 8.40 -8.99
N PHE A 169 6.62 9.24 -7.98
CA PHE A 169 6.13 9.05 -6.62
C PHE A 169 5.60 10.36 -6.04
N HIS A 170 4.40 10.32 -5.47
CA HIS A 170 3.75 11.44 -4.79
C HIS A 170 3.16 10.98 -3.47
N VAL A 171 3.21 11.85 -2.47
CA VAL A 171 2.60 11.59 -1.16
C VAL A 171 1.16 12.08 -1.16
N PHE A 172 0.23 11.19 -0.81
CA PHE A 172 -1.16 11.58 -0.65
C PHE A 172 -1.41 12.11 0.75
N ILE A 173 -1.61 13.41 0.85
CA ILE A 173 -2.05 14.08 2.06
C ILE A 173 -3.55 14.30 1.93
N SER A 174 -4.31 13.65 2.80
CA SER A 174 -5.76 13.80 2.85
C SER A 174 -6.18 15.03 3.66
N MET A 175 -5.36 15.38 4.63
CA MET A 175 -5.64 16.49 5.54
C MET A 175 -4.34 17.02 6.15
N ASN A 176 -4.23 18.34 6.22
CA ASN A 176 -3.20 19.03 6.99
C ASN A 176 -3.87 19.87 8.06
N LEU A 177 -3.55 19.62 9.32
CA LEU A 177 -4.14 20.25 10.49
C LEU A 177 -3.04 20.94 11.29
N SER A 178 -3.36 22.08 11.94
CA SER A 178 -2.42 22.70 12.89
C SER A 178 -2.23 21.80 14.11
N ALA A 179 -1.01 21.65 14.61
CA ALA A 179 -0.71 20.81 15.75
C ALA A 179 -1.29 21.43 17.04
N SER A 180 -2.42 20.90 17.46
CA SER A 180 -3.12 21.23 18.72
C SER A 180 -3.70 19.97 19.31
N LEU A 181 -3.96 19.96 20.63
CA LEU A 181 -4.58 18.81 21.29
C LEU A 181 -5.93 18.43 20.64
N LYS A 182 -6.73 19.43 20.27
CA LYS A 182 -8.01 19.22 19.57
C LYS A 182 -7.80 18.47 18.25
N HIS A 183 -6.84 18.88 17.45
CA HIS A 183 -6.59 18.26 16.14
C HIS A 183 -5.89 16.92 16.24
N VAL A 184 -5.08 16.68 17.27
CA VAL A 184 -4.53 15.35 17.57
C VAL A 184 -5.68 14.37 17.87
N ILE A 185 -6.61 14.75 18.75
CA ILE A 185 -7.79 13.92 19.05
C ILE A 185 -8.62 13.67 17.78
N GLN A 186 -8.89 14.72 17.00
CA GLN A 186 -9.62 14.60 15.73
C GLN A 186 -8.93 13.64 14.76
N ALA A 187 -7.61 13.75 14.59
CA ALA A 187 -6.83 12.87 13.71
C ALA A 187 -6.93 11.41 14.16
N HIS A 188 -6.81 11.12 15.46
CA HIS A 188 -6.99 9.76 16.00
C HIS A 188 -8.37 9.22 15.72
N GLN A 189 -9.42 9.98 16.00
CA GLN A 189 -10.81 9.56 15.75
C GLN A 189 -11.06 9.22 14.27
N LEU A 190 -10.48 10.01 13.35
CA LEU A 190 -10.56 9.75 11.91
C LEU A 190 -9.84 8.46 11.52
N VAL A 191 -8.63 8.21 12.06
CA VAL A 191 -7.84 7.00 11.75
C VAL A 191 -8.48 5.74 12.33
N GLU A 192 -9.08 5.82 13.53
CA GLU A 192 -9.73 4.69 14.19
C GLU A 192 -11.07 4.34 13.55
N GLY A 193 -11.81 5.34 13.08
CA GLY A 193 -13.12 5.18 12.44
C GLY A 193 -13.03 4.84 10.96
N HIS A 194 -13.25 5.83 10.11
CA HIS A 194 -13.19 5.68 8.64
C HIS A 194 -12.07 6.56 8.09
N PRO A 195 -10.82 6.05 8.07
CA PRO A 195 -9.69 6.86 7.67
C PRO A 195 -9.85 7.39 6.24
N PRO A 196 -9.55 8.67 6.01
CA PRO A 196 -9.51 9.20 4.66
C PRO A 196 -8.36 8.56 3.87
N ALA A 197 -8.51 8.52 2.56
CA ALA A 197 -7.45 7.99 1.69
C ALA A 197 -6.23 8.90 1.67
N GLY A 198 -5.10 8.44 2.20
CA GLY A 198 -3.85 9.19 2.32
C GLY A 198 -3.45 9.45 3.78
N LYS A 199 -2.51 10.39 3.98
CA LYS A 199 -1.97 10.76 5.29
C LYS A 199 -2.70 11.97 5.88
N ILE A 200 -2.89 11.96 7.19
CA ILE A 200 -3.24 13.15 7.97
C ILE A 200 -1.91 13.69 8.53
N ILE A 201 -1.62 14.95 8.28
CA ILE A 201 -0.41 15.63 8.75
C ILE A 201 -0.81 16.64 9.83
N LEU A 202 -0.01 16.74 10.87
CA LEU A 202 -0.09 17.78 11.89
C LEU A 202 1.11 18.70 11.72
N SER A 203 0.85 19.96 11.35
CA SER A 203 1.90 20.97 11.13
C SER A 203 1.99 21.89 12.35
N PHE A 204 3.20 22.07 12.85
CA PHE A 204 3.49 23.07 13.87
C PHE A 204 3.67 24.43 13.20
N GLU A 205 3.05 25.45 13.75
CA GLU A 205 3.35 26.83 13.35
C GLU A 205 4.82 27.14 13.72
N LYS A 206 5.50 27.84 12.82
CA LYS A 206 6.88 28.28 13.04
C LYS A 206 6.91 29.49 13.97
#